data_d6130c7b687e71f22de52150a9aae35e
#
_entry.id   d6130c7b687e71f22de52150a9aae35e
#
_cell.length_a   1.000
_cell.length_b   1.000
_cell.length_c   1.000
_cell.angle_alpha   90.00
_cell.angle_beta   90.00
_cell.angle_gamma   90.00
#
_symmetry.space_group_name_H-M   'P 1'
#
loop_
_entity.id
_entity.type
_entity.pdbx_description
1 polymer ?
#
loop_
_entity_poly.entity_id
_entity_poly.type
_entity_poly.pdbx_seq_one_letter_code
_entity_poly.pdbx_strand_id
1 'polypeptide(L)'
;MKGGIGVILGAIVVAAVVASLSLFTVDQRESAIVFQLGEIKHVVAEPGLKFKIPLIQNVRYFDTRILTLDTPDAERFITSEKKNVLVDSFVMWRIADTKQYYVSVRGDEPLAVTRLNQTVNSTLREEFGKRTVQEVISGERDKIMQVVREKLEDDAKRIGVQIVDVRLKRVELPPEVSEAVYRRMEAERRAVAAELRSQGFSDAEKIRAEADKDREVIIAEAYRDAQRVKGEGDARATAVYARAFSENAEFYAFYRSLDAYRASFRNRSDLLVLDPSSEFFRYLKNPGGPRTAPAGK
;
A
#
# COMPACT_ATOMS: atom_id res chain seq x y z
N MET A 1 6.97 46.97 -86.53
CA MET A 1 7.14 47.05 -85.03
C MET A 1 5.93 46.46 -84.25
N LYS A 2 4.84 46.05 -84.85
CA LYS A 2 3.68 45.48 -84.18
C LYS A 2 3.86 43.98 -83.73
N GLY A 3 4.73 43.21 -84.41
CA GLY A 3 4.97 41.78 -84.04
C GLY A 3 5.79 41.58 -82.81
N GLY A 4 6.75 42.48 -82.46
CA GLY A 4 7.59 42.34 -81.29
C GLY A 4 6.86 42.55 -79.97
N ILE A 5 5.88 43.41 -79.89
CA ILE A 5 5.09 43.66 -78.68
C ILE A 5 4.21 42.45 -78.31
N GLY A 6 3.65 41.75 -79.29
CA GLY A 6 2.85 40.54 -79.08
C GLY A 6 3.69 39.39 -78.53
N VAL A 7 4.92 39.23 -79.04
CA VAL A 7 5.89 38.18 -78.49
C VAL A 7 6.30 38.49 -77.08
N ILE A 8 6.58 39.77 -76.74
CA ILE A 8 6.95 40.19 -75.39
C ILE A 8 5.75 40.00 -74.44
N LEU A 9 4.55 40.36 -74.84
CA LEU A 9 3.36 40.16 -74.02
C LEU A 9 3.09 38.67 -73.79
N GLY A 10 3.23 37.85 -74.82
CA GLY A 10 3.16 36.40 -74.71
C GLY A 10 4.22 35.79 -73.75
N ALA A 11 5.44 36.29 -73.86
CA ALA A 11 6.51 35.86 -72.94
C ALA A 11 6.27 36.24 -71.45
N ILE A 12 5.72 37.44 -71.20
CA ILE A 12 5.31 37.91 -69.88
C ILE A 12 4.17 37.04 -69.31
N VAL A 13 3.20 36.71 -70.12
CA VAL A 13 2.09 35.83 -69.66
C VAL A 13 2.60 34.45 -69.36
N VAL A 14 3.46 33.86 -70.16
CA VAL A 14 4.06 32.56 -69.90
C VAL A 14 4.93 32.62 -68.63
N ALA A 15 5.71 33.66 -68.44
CA ALA A 15 6.51 33.86 -67.24
C ALA A 15 5.63 33.99 -65.95
N ALA A 16 4.51 34.74 -66.08
CA ALA A 16 3.56 34.89 -64.97
C ALA A 16 2.87 33.55 -64.62
N VAL A 17 2.48 32.76 -65.62
CA VAL A 17 1.92 31.42 -65.41
C VAL A 17 2.93 30.49 -64.76
N VAL A 18 4.18 30.46 -65.25
CA VAL A 18 5.25 29.65 -64.63
C VAL A 18 5.50 30.10 -63.22
N ALA A 19 5.57 31.42 -62.96
CA ALA A 19 5.75 31.94 -61.61
C ALA A 19 4.60 31.53 -60.66
N SER A 20 3.35 31.61 -61.18
CA SER A 20 2.16 31.18 -60.40
C SER A 20 2.20 29.68 -60.08
N LEU A 21 2.64 28.83 -60.99
CA LEU A 21 2.80 27.37 -60.78
C LEU A 21 4.02 27.00 -59.94
N SER A 22 4.97 27.91 -59.79
CA SER A 22 6.20 27.71 -58.99
C SER A 22 6.03 28.01 -57.52
N LEU A 23 5.01 28.77 -57.17
CA LEU A 23 4.77 29.17 -55.80
C LEU A 23 3.76 28.22 -55.11
N PHE A 24 4.05 27.84 -53.88
CA PHE A 24 3.11 27.12 -53.03
C PHE A 24 3.19 27.62 -51.58
N THR A 25 2.10 27.55 -50.85
CA THR A 25 2.00 27.96 -49.44
C THR A 25 1.91 26.76 -48.57
N VAL A 26 2.61 26.81 -47.42
CA VAL A 26 2.51 25.82 -46.34
C VAL A 26 1.82 26.48 -45.17
N ASP A 27 0.73 25.90 -44.70
CA ASP A 27 0.00 26.35 -43.51
C ASP A 27 0.78 25.96 -42.23
N GLN A 28 0.52 26.68 -41.14
CA GLN A 28 1.10 26.35 -39.81
C GLN A 28 0.66 24.97 -39.26
N ARG A 29 -0.43 24.43 -39.78
CA ARG A 29 -1.01 23.16 -39.40
C ARG A 29 -0.48 21.99 -40.23
N GLU A 30 0.31 22.28 -41.26
CA GLU A 30 0.77 21.30 -42.24
C GLU A 30 2.28 21.37 -42.38
N SER A 31 2.88 20.24 -42.73
CA SER A 31 4.21 20.18 -43.29
C SER A 31 4.15 19.64 -44.72
N ALA A 32 5.09 20.04 -45.57
CA ALA A 32 5.09 19.64 -46.95
C ALA A 32 6.37 18.88 -47.31
N ILE A 33 6.23 17.82 -48.09
CA ILE A 33 7.36 17.15 -48.74
C ILE A 33 7.36 17.51 -50.21
N VAL A 34 8.49 18.01 -50.68
CA VAL A 34 8.74 18.27 -52.09
C VAL A 34 9.43 17.07 -52.72
N PHE A 35 8.74 16.48 -53.70
CA PHE A 35 9.24 15.33 -54.48
C PHE A 35 9.77 15.82 -55.80
N GLN A 36 10.87 15.25 -56.23
CA GLN A 36 11.43 15.46 -57.54
C GLN A 36 11.58 14.10 -58.26
N LEU A 37 10.83 13.91 -59.34
CA LEU A 37 10.82 12.63 -60.09
C LEU A 37 10.55 11.39 -59.21
N GLY A 38 9.78 11.55 -58.14
CA GLY A 38 9.45 10.47 -57.21
C GLY A 38 10.35 10.34 -55.98
N GLU A 39 11.48 11.05 -55.94
CA GLU A 39 12.38 11.06 -54.77
C GLU A 39 12.10 12.26 -53.87
N ILE A 40 12.30 12.07 -52.55
CA ILE A 40 12.18 13.14 -51.55
C ILE A 40 13.33 14.11 -51.71
N LYS A 41 13.09 15.34 -52.16
CA LYS A 41 14.14 16.34 -52.30
C LYS A 41 14.37 17.09 -50.99
N HIS A 42 13.36 17.61 -50.38
CA HIS A 42 13.41 18.27 -49.05
C HIS A 42 12.05 18.28 -48.39
N VAL A 43 12.07 18.46 -47.08
CA VAL A 43 10.88 18.61 -46.22
C VAL A 43 10.79 20.09 -45.84
N VAL A 44 9.60 20.67 -45.96
CA VAL A 44 9.29 22.05 -45.56
C VAL A 44 8.39 21.99 -44.33
N ALA A 45 8.98 22.20 -43.14
CA ALA A 45 8.23 22.26 -41.88
C ALA A 45 7.87 23.68 -41.50
N GLU A 46 8.55 24.70 -42.06
CA GLU A 46 8.27 26.09 -41.77
C GLU A 46 7.08 26.61 -42.61
N PRO A 47 6.07 27.24 -42.00
CA PRO A 47 4.96 27.83 -42.74
C PRO A 47 5.41 29.03 -43.60
N GLY A 48 4.65 29.29 -44.63
CA GLY A 48 4.89 30.45 -45.53
C GLY A 48 4.91 30.10 -47.00
N LEU A 49 5.27 31.09 -47.79
CA LEU A 49 5.39 30.98 -49.24
C LEU A 49 6.75 30.32 -49.61
N LYS A 50 6.68 29.24 -50.35
CA LYS A 50 7.86 28.45 -50.80
C LYS A 50 7.83 28.29 -52.31
N PHE A 51 8.99 27.93 -52.86
CA PHE A 51 9.20 27.79 -54.30
C PHE A 51 9.38 26.31 -54.70
N LYS A 52 8.76 25.91 -55.80
CA LYS A 52 8.97 24.60 -56.44
C LYS A 52 9.21 24.76 -57.94
N ILE A 53 9.90 23.81 -58.54
CA ILE A 53 10.05 23.79 -60.00
C ILE A 53 8.80 23.13 -60.59
N PRO A 54 8.02 23.88 -61.34
CA PRO A 54 6.77 23.34 -61.94
C PRO A 54 7.15 22.19 -62.92
N LEU A 55 6.21 21.25 -63.09
CA LEU A 55 6.34 20.04 -63.93
C LEU A 55 7.30 18.95 -63.43
N ILE A 56 8.34 19.31 -62.70
CA ILE A 56 9.35 18.36 -62.19
C ILE A 56 9.11 18.01 -60.73
N GLN A 57 8.65 18.98 -59.94
CA GLN A 57 8.44 18.84 -58.49
C GLN A 57 6.96 18.79 -58.13
N ASN A 58 6.61 17.80 -57.32
CA ASN A 58 5.31 17.64 -56.69
C ASN A 58 5.40 17.89 -55.19
N VAL A 59 4.35 18.48 -54.62
CA VAL A 59 4.23 18.75 -53.18
C VAL A 59 3.12 17.91 -52.59
N ARG A 60 3.40 17.22 -51.50
CA ARG A 60 2.37 16.56 -50.67
C ARG A 60 2.37 17.19 -49.29
N TYR A 61 1.17 17.45 -48.75
CA TYR A 61 0.94 18.07 -47.46
C TYR A 61 0.58 17.00 -46.45
N PHE A 62 1.06 17.19 -45.19
CA PHE A 62 0.83 16.30 -44.06
C PHE A 62 0.37 17.12 -42.88
N ASP A 63 -0.73 16.73 -42.25
CA ASP A 63 -1.27 17.37 -41.06
C ASP A 63 -0.36 17.17 -39.86
N THR A 64 0.06 18.26 -39.21
CA THR A 64 0.92 18.24 -38.00
C THR A 64 0.12 18.45 -36.72
N ARG A 65 -1.19 18.57 -36.81
CA ARG A 65 -2.08 18.68 -35.65
C ARG A 65 -2.08 17.40 -34.86
N ILE A 66 -2.56 17.49 -33.64
CA ILE A 66 -2.79 16.30 -32.78
C ILE A 66 -3.99 15.56 -33.35
N LEU A 67 -3.75 14.35 -33.79
CA LEU A 67 -4.76 13.41 -34.25
C LEU A 67 -5.11 12.45 -33.10
N THR A 68 -6.35 11.96 -33.12
CA THR A 68 -6.81 10.99 -32.13
C THR A 68 -7.04 9.63 -32.79
N LEU A 69 -6.36 8.62 -32.27
CA LEU A 69 -6.65 7.23 -32.57
C LEU A 69 -7.64 6.75 -31.51
N ASP A 70 -8.87 6.56 -31.90
CA ASP A 70 -9.95 6.03 -31.08
C ASP A 70 -10.32 4.62 -31.56
N THR A 71 -10.30 3.66 -30.65
CA THR A 71 -10.76 2.29 -30.92
C THR A 71 -12.25 2.23 -30.62
N PRO A 72 -13.11 2.06 -31.64
CA PRO A 72 -14.57 2.08 -31.45
C PRO A 72 -15.07 0.88 -30.61
N ASP A 73 -14.35 -0.24 -30.65
CA ASP A 73 -14.70 -1.45 -29.94
C ASP A 73 -13.74 -1.70 -28.78
N ALA A 74 -14.31 -2.05 -27.62
CA ALA A 74 -13.52 -2.46 -26.46
C ALA A 74 -12.74 -3.74 -26.75
N GLU A 75 -11.42 -3.68 -26.61
CA GLU A 75 -10.58 -4.87 -26.78
C GLU A 75 -10.49 -5.70 -25.49
N ARG A 76 -10.32 -7.03 -25.66
CA ARG A 76 -10.17 -7.96 -24.56
C ARG A 76 -8.70 -8.15 -24.21
N PHE A 77 -8.38 -7.90 -22.95
CA PHE A 77 -7.04 -8.14 -22.39
C PHE A 77 -7.13 -9.15 -21.25
N ILE A 78 -6.07 -9.96 -21.11
CA ILE A 78 -5.97 -10.96 -20.03
C ILE A 78 -5.02 -10.42 -18.99
N THR A 79 -5.48 -10.38 -17.74
CA THR A 79 -4.66 -9.96 -16.58
C THR A 79 -3.79 -11.10 -16.04
N SER A 80 -2.86 -10.79 -15.12
CA SER A 80 -2.02 -11.78 -14.44
C SER A 80 -2.82 -12.89 -13.74
N GLU A 81 -4.04 -12.58 -13.31
CA GLU A 81 -4.98 -13.51 -12.69
C GLU A 81 -5.77 -14.36 -13.72
N LYS A 82 -5.40 -14.30 -15.01
CA LYS A 82 -6.11 -14.96 -16.12
C LYS A 82 -7.58 -14.55 -16.26
N LYS A 83 -7.92 -13.34 -15.83
CA LYS A 83 -9.24 -12.75 -15.98
C LYS A 83 -9.29 -11.85 -17.21
N ASN A 84 -10.36 -11.93 -17.99
CA ASN A 84 -10.58 -11.05 -19.12
C ASN A 84 -11.11 -9.68 -18.64
N VAL A 85 -10.55 -8.61 -19.18
CA VAL A 85 -11.06 -7.24 -19.04
C VAL A 85 -11.30 -6.64 -20.40
N LEU A 86 -12.38 -5.86 -20.53
CA LEU A 86 -12.69 -5.06 -21.70
C LEU A 86 -12.13 -3.69 -21.48
N VAL A 87 -11.32 -3.22 -22.41
CA VAL A 87 -10.60 -1.94 -22.29
C VAL A 87 -10.85 -1.10 -23.51
N ASP A 88 -11.36 0.10 -23.29
CA ASP A 88 -11.42 1.17 -24.29
C ASP A 88 -10.27 2.13 -24.05
N SER A 89 -9.51 2.42 -25.08
CA SER A 89 -8.41 3.37 -25.01
C SER A 89 -8.44 4.33 -26.19
N PHE A 90 -7.83 5.50 -26.00
CA PHE A 90 -7.53 6.39 -27.08
C PHE A 90 -6.11 6.91 -26.96
N VAL A 91 -5.53 7.20 -28.09
CA VAL A 91 -4.16 7.69 -28.22
C VAL A 91 -4.17 8.99 -28.98
N MET A 92 -3.58 10.02 -28.41
CA MET A 92 -3.31 11.28 -29.09
C MET A 92 -1.90 11.25 -29.65
N TRP A 93 -1.77 11.48 -30.96
CA TRP A 93 -0.51 11.41 -31.66
C TRP A 93 -0.41 12.55 -32.68
N ARG A 94 0.80 12.85 -33.12
CA ARG A 94 1.05 13.81 -34.22
C ARG A 94 2.23 13.36 -35.04
N ILE A 95 2.30 13.83 -36.28
CA ILE A 95 3.46 13.65 -37.15
C ILE A 95 4.57 14.59 -36.68
N ALA A 96 5.68 14.01 -36.18
CA ALA A 96 6.85 14.76 -35.74
C ALA A 96 7.95 14.82 -36.81
N ASP A 97 8.19 13.71 -37.49
CA ASP A 97 9.12 13.63 -38.63
C ASP A 97 8.36 13.19 -39.86
N THR A 98 8.02 14.18 -40.70
CA THR A 98 7.26 13.96 -41.92
C THR A 98 7.98 13.08 -42.93
N LYS A 99 9.35 13.15 -42.98
CA LYS A 99 10.15 12.31 -43.88
C LYS A 99 10.06 10.85 -43.44
N GLN A 100 10.34 10.58 -42.18
CA GLN A 100 10.26 9.23 -41.61
C GLN A 100 8.86 8.64 -41.74
N TYR A 101 7.83 9.47 -41.47
CA TYR A 101 6.41 9.10 -41.64
C TYR A 101 6.11 8.65 -43.06
N TYR A 102 6.55 9.45 -44.06
CA TYR A 102 6.37 9.06 -45.47
C TYR A 102 7.10 7.78 -45.85
N VAL A 103 8.33 7.59 -45.40
CA VAL A 103 9.11 6.37 -45.66
C VAL A 103 8.44 5.15 -45.06
N SER A 104 7.89 5.26 -43.84
CA SER A 104 7.29 4.16 -43.09
C SER A 104 5.88 3.76 -43.58
N VAL A 105 5.02 4.74 -43.85
CA VAL A 105 3.62 4.51 -44.17
C VAL A 105 3.18 5.12 -45.50
N ARG A 106 4.13 5.64 -46.30
CA ARG A 106 3.88 6.32 -47.61
C ARG A 106 2.91 7.49 -47.53
N GLY A 107 2.72 8.05 -46.34
CA GLY A 107 1.75 9.11 -46.09
C GLY A 107 0.29 8.65 -46.12
N ASP A 108 0.07 7.37 -45.88
CA ASP A 108 -1.26 6.79 -45.73
C ASP A 108 -1.63 6.78 -44.24
N GLU A 109 -2.55 7.67 -43.84
CA GLU A 109 -3.00 7.81 -42.46
C GLU A 109 -3.71 6.54 -41.94
N PRO A 110 -4.61 5.87 -42.67
CA PRO A 110 -5.18 4.59 -42.27
C PRO A 110 -4.16 3.53 -41.97
N LEU A 111 -3.09 3.46 -42.76
CA LEU A 111 -2.00 2.51 -42.52
C LEU A 111 -1.20 2.85 -41.25
N ALA A 112 -0.97 4.15 -40.98
CA ALA A 112 -0.35 4.62 -39.75
C ALA A 112 -1.18 4.28 -38.54
N VAL A 113 -2.48 4.56 -38.59
CA VAL A 113 -3.47 4.22 -37.53
C VAL A 113 -3.47 2.73 -37.24
N THR A 114 -3.49 1.88 -38.28
CA THR A 114 -3.47 0.43 -38.11
C THR A 114 -2.21 -0.04 -37.42
N ARG A 115 -1.05 0.47 -37.81
CA ARG A 115 0.24 0.11 -37.15
C ARG A 115 0.32 0.60 -35.74
N LEU A 116 -0.10 1.85 -35.48
CA LEU A 116 -0.14 2.39 -34.12
C LEU A 116 -1.07 1.56 -33.23
N ASN A 117 -2.25 1.21 -33.73
CA ASN A 117 -3.21 0.38 -32.98
C ASN A 117 -2.63 -0.99 -32.60
N GLN A 118 -1.95 -1.65 -33.54
CA GLN A 118 -1.26 -2.92 -33.27
C GLN A 118 -0.21 -2.79 -32.18
N THR A 119 0.61 -1.71 -32.24
CA THR A 119 1.64 -1.45 -31.25
C THR A 119 1.05 -1.12 -29.89
N VAL A 120 0.03 -0.26 -29.84
CA VAL A 120 -0.70 0.09 -28.63
C VAL A 120 -1.30 -1.15 -27.95
N ASN A 121 -1.99 -1.98 -28.73
CA ASN A 121 -2.63 -3.19 -28.21
C ASN A 121 -1.62 -4.23 -27.72
N SER A 122 -0.50 -4.38 -28.41
CA SER A 122 0.57 -5.28 -27.96
C SER A 122 1.19 -4.81 -26.63
N THR A 123 1.45 -3.51 -26.50
CA THR A 123 2.01 -2.91 -25.27
C THR A 123 1.02 -2.98 -24.11
N LEU A 124 -0.26 -2.68 -24.36
CA LEU A 124 -1.33 -2.82 -23.35
C LEU A 124 -1.47 -4.27 -22.89
N ARG A 125 -1.42 -5.23 -23.81
CA ARG A 125 -1.49 -6.67 -23.48
C ARG A 125 -0.32 -7.10 -22.62
N GLU A 126 0.88 -6.63 -22.90
CA GLU A 126 2.05 -6.91 -22.07
C GLU A 126 1.91 -6.33 -20.66
N GLU A 127 1.47 -5.08 -20.54
CA GLU A 127 1.36 -4.40 -19.26
C GLU A 127 0.20 -4.92 -18.40
N PHE A 128 -0.95 -5.21 -19.00
CA PHE A 128 -2.09 -5.80 -18.28
C PHE A 128 -1.83 -7.24 -17.88
N GLY A 129 -1.08 -7.99 -18.69
CA GLY A 129 -0.68 -9.36 -18.33
C GLY A 129 0.19 -9.47 -17.09
N LYS A 130 0.83 -8.38 -16.67
CA LYS A 130 1.66 -8.32 -15.45
C LYS A 130 0.89 -7.87 -14.21
N ARG A 131 -0.35 -7.39 -14.36
CA ARG A 131 -1.11 -6.71 -13.31
C ARG A 131 -2.39 -7.42 -12.97
N THR A 132 -2.86 -7.21 -11.74
CA THR A 132 -4.14 -7.73 -11.27
C THR A 132 -5.31 -6.89 -11.78
N VAL A 133 -6.50 -7.46 -11.80
CA VAL A 133 -7.73 -6.71 -12.16
C VAL A 133 -7.92 -5.48 -11.26
N GLN A 134 -7.61 -5.60 -9.99
CA GLN A 134 -7.75 -4.50 -9.02
C GLN A 134 -6.81 -3.34 -9.32
N GLU A 135 -5.55 -3.60 -9.65
CA GLU A 135 -4.57 -2.57 -10.01
C GLU A 135 -4.99 -1.82 -11.28
N VAL A 136 -5.53 -2.54 -12.26
CA VAL A 136 -6.01 -1.96 -13.52
C VAL A 136 -7.27 -1.11 -13.33
N ILE A 137 -8.20 -1.53 -12.46
CA ILE A 137 -9.49 -0.85 -12.27
C ILE A 137 -9.37 0.32 -11.28
N SER A 138 -8.67 0.16 -10.17
CA SER A 138 -8.87 1.04 -9.00
C SER A 138 -7.70 1.91 -8.59
N GLY A 139 -6.47 1.73 -9.08
CA GLY A 139 -5.42 2.42 -8.35
C GLY A 139 -4.26 3.01 -9.14
N GLU A 140 -3.78 2.38 -10.17
CA GLU A 140 -2.50 2.74 -10.78
C GLU A 140 -2.60 3.10 -12.26
N ARG A 141 -3.79 3.52 -12.71
CA ARG A 141 -4.04 3.87 -14.13
C ARG A 141 -3.02 4.84 -14.70
N ASP A 142 -2.72 5.90 -13.96
CA ASP A 142 -1.80 6.93 -14.43
C ASP A 142 -0.37 6.39 -14.57
N LYS A 143 0.08 5.58 -13.65
CA LYS A 143 1.40 4.92 -13.72
C LYS A 143 1.47 3.93 -14.89
N ILE A 144 0.40 3.15 -15.10
CA ILE A 144 0.31 2.21 -16.21
C ILE A 144 0.39 2.98 -17.53
N MET A 145 -0.36 4.06 -17.66
CA MET A 145 -0.38 4.87 -18.87
C MET A 145 0.95 5.56 -19.14
N GLN A 146 1.66 5.99 -18.11
CA GLN A 146 2.99 6.54 -18.25
C GLN A 146 3.98 5.50 -18.81
N VAL A 147 4.00 4.28 -18.26
CA VAL A 147 4.85 3.18 -18.75
C VAL A 147 4.48 2.78 -20.18
N VAL A 148 3.18 2.70 -20.48
CA VAL A 148 2.71 2.40 -21.84
C VAL A 148 3.16 3.49 -22.80
N ARG A 149 3.00 4.77 -22.46
CA ARG A 149 3.44 5.89 -23.26
C ARG A 149 4.93 5.85 -23.54
N GLU A 150 5.77 5.63 -22.53
CA GLU A 150 7.24 5.54 -22.67
C GLU A 150 7.62 4.41 -23.63
N LYS A 151 7.02 3.24 -23.51
CA LYS A 151 7.28 2.12 -24.42
C LYS A 151 6.83 2.38 -25.85
N LEU A 152 5.67 3.02 -26.00
CA LEU A 152 5.13 3.36 -27.31
C LEU A 152 5.96 4.44 -28.02
N GLU A 153 6.63 5.31 -27.29
CA GLU A 153 7.39 6.42 -27.87
C GLU A 153 8.53 5.95 -28.78
N ASP A 154 9.21 4.88 -28.41
CA ASP A 154 10.31 4.33 -29.20
C ASP A 154 9.83 3.71 -30.53
N ASP A 155 8.73 2.99 -30.50
CA ASP A 155 8.14 2.41 -31.70
C ASP A 155 7.47 3.49 -32.59
N ALA A 156 6.85 4.49 -31.97
CA ALA A 156 6.26 5.63 -32.66
C ALA A 156 7.31 6.46 -33.41
N LYS A 157 8.48 6.70 -32.80
CA LYS A 157 9.62 7.37 -33.46
C LYS A 157 10.06 6.66 -34.73
N ARG A 158 10.04 5.34 -34.78
CA ARG A 158 10.37 4.56 -36.00
C ARG A 158 9.42 4.80 -37.15
N ILE A 159 8.17 5.18 -36.85
CA ILE A 159 7.15 5.51 -37.83
C ILE A 159 7.22 7.01 -38.21
N GLY A 160 7.91 7.84 -37.44
CA GLY A 160 7.98 9.28 -37.60
C GLY A 160 6.86 10.05 -36.89
N VAL A 161 6.18 9.42 -35.90
CA VAL A 161 5.13 10.05 -35.12
C VAL A 161 5.55 10.21 -33.64
N GLN A 162 4.95 11.17 -33.00
CA GLN A 162 5.11 11.41 -31.56
C GLN A 162 3.79 11.09 -30.86
N ILE A 163 3.85 10.27 -29.80
CA ILE A 163 2.71 10.05 -28.90
C ILE A 163 2.63 11.23 -27.95
N VAL A 164 1.51 11.92 -27.97
CA VAL A 164 1.24 13.06 -27.09
C VAL A 164 0.70 12.55 -25.75
N ASP A 165 -0.33 11.70 -25.80
CA ASP A 165 -0.94 11.10 -24.60
C ASP A 165 -1.60 9.77 -24.93
N VAL A 166 -1.69 8.91 -23.92
CA VAL A 166 -2.41 7.62 -23.99
C VAL A 166 -3.33 7.53 -22.78
N ARG A 167 -4.63 7.30 -23.01
CA ARG A 167 -5.60 7.20 -21.94
C ARG A 167 -6.56 6.05 -22.10
N LEU A 168 -6.93 5.47 -20.96
CA LEU A 168 -8.03 4.53 -20.88
C LEU A 168 -9.34 5.27 -20.68
N LYS A 169 -10.33 5.03 -21.57
CA LYS A 169 -11.69 5.54 -21.42
C LYS A 169 -12.45 4.73 -20.39
N ARG A 170 -12.41 3.40 -20.54
CA ARG A 170 -13.19 2.47 -19.76
C ARG A 170 -12.42 1.17 -19.57
N VAL A 171 -12.54 0.60 -18.38
CA VAL A 171 -12.06 -0.75 -18.08
C VAL A 171 -13.18 -1.46 -17.35
N GLU A 172 -13.73 -2.49 -17.97
CA GLU A 172 -14.87 -3.25 -17.46
C GLU A 172 -14.60 -4.75 -17.51
N LEU A 173 -15.28 -5.47 -16.67
CA LEU A 173 -15.34 -6.93 -16.80
C LEU A 173 -16.41 -7.32 -17.80
N PRO A 174 -16.20 -8.36 -18.64
CA PRO A 174 -17.25 -8.89 -19.49
C PRO A 174 -18.50 -9.21 -18.67
N PRO A 175 -19.70 -8.82 -19.14
CA PRO A 175 -20.93 -8.95 -18.35
C PRO A 175 -21.24 -10.40 -17.98
N GLU A 176 -20.83 -11.36 -18.82
CA GLU A 176 -21.06 -12.79 -18.59
C GLU A 176 -20.32 -13.35 -17.35
N VAL A 177 -19.19 -12.75 -16.98
CA VAL A 177 -18.35 -13.24 -15.88
C VAL A 177 -18.29 -12.25 -14.69
N SER A 178 -18.81 -11.07 -14.86
CA SER A 178 -18.73 -9.98 -13.90
C SER A 178 -19.24 -10.39 -12.52
N GLU A 179 -20.45 -10.95 -12.44
CA GLU A 179 -21.06 -11.35 -11.17
C GLU A 179 -20.29 -12.48 -10.47
N ALA A 180 -19.84 -13.47 -11.22
CA ALA A 180 -19.05 -14.58 -10.67
C ALA A 180 -17.70 -14.10 -10.12
N VAL A 181 -17.04 -13.16 -10.81
CA VAL A 181 -15.79 -12.56 -10.38
C VAL A 181 -15.99 -11.73 -9.10
N TYR A 182 -17.04 -10.90 -9.04
CA TYR A 182 -17.34 -10.11 -7.84
C TYR A 182 -17.64 -11.00 -6.63
N ARG A 183 -18.47 -12.04 -6.77
CA ARG A 183 -18.74 -13.01 -5.70
C ARG A 183 -17.46 -13.68 -5.21
N ARG A 184 -16.59 -14.08 -6.12
CA ARG A 184 -15.32 -14.69 -5.77
C ARG A 184 -14.40 -13.71 -5.02
N MET A 185 -14.26 -12.48 -5.52
CA MET A 185 -13.47 -11.44 -4.85
C MET A 185 -14.00 -11.13 -3.44
N GLU A 186 -15.33 -11.08 -3.29
CA GLU A 186 -15.98 -10.90 -1.99
C GLU A 186 -15.67 -12.07 -1.04
N ALA A 187 -15.77 -13.31 -1.54
CA ALA A 187 -15.43 -14.50 -0.75
C ALA A 187 -13.95 -14.53 -0.34
N GLU A 188 -13.04 -14.20 -1.24
CA GLU A 188 -11.60 -14.08 -0.95
C GLU A 188 -11.33 -12.99 0.11
N ARG A 189 -11.97 -11.83 0.00
CA ARG A 189 -11.84 -10.75 1.00
C ARG A 189 -12.42 -11.13 2.36
N ARG A 190 -13.54 -11.83 2.38
CA ARG A 190 -14.12 -12.35 3.63
C ARG A 190 -13.20 -13.39 4.28
N ALA A 191 -12.58 -14.26 3.50
CA ALA A 191 -11.63 -15.27 3.99
C ALA A 191 -10.40 -14.60 4.63
N VAL A 192 -9.77 -13.64 3.94
CA VAL A 192 -8.63 -12.87 4.49
C VAL A 192 -9.02 -12.12 5.76
N ALA A 193 -10.19 -11.49 5.78
CA ALA A 193 -10.68 -10.79 6.97
C ALA A 193 -10.97 -11.75 8.14
N ALA A 194 -11.44 -12.97 7.85
CA ALA A 194 -11.65 -13.99 8.87
C ALA A 194 -10.32 -14.52 9.44
N GLU A 195 -9.34 -14.75 8.57
CA GLU A 195 -7.99 -15.17 8.95
C GLU A 195 -7.30 -14.13 9.86
N LEU A 196 -7.31 -12.85 9.45
CA LEU A 196 -6.73 -11.76 10.24
C LEU A 196 -7.41 -11.60 11.61
N ARG A 197 -8.75 -11.75 11.66
CA ARG A 197 -9.48 -11.73 12.94
C ARG A 197 -9.12 -12.92 13.82
N SER A 198 -9.01 -14.12 13.25
CA SER A 198 -8.61 -15.32 13.99
C SER A 198 -7.20 -15.19 14.53
N GLN A 199 -6.29 -14.67 13.73
CA GLN A 199 -4.92 -14.38 14.16
C GLN A 199 -4.88 -13.36 15.29
N GLY A 200 -5.59 -12.25 15.13
CA GLY A 200 -5.70 -11.21 16.17
C GLY A 200 -6.31 -11.73 17.46
N PHE A 201 -7.30 -12.62 17.40
CA PHE A 201 -7.87 -13.28 18.57
C PHE A 201 -6.84 -14.20 19.25
N SER A 202 -6.13 -15.03 18.46
CA SER A 202 -5.07 -15.90 18.99
C SER A 202 -3.96 -15.11 19.67
N ASP A 203 -3.52 -14.01 19.06
CA ASP A 203 -2.47 -13.18 19.63
C ASP A 203 -2.94 -12.45 20.89
N ALA A 204 -4.19 -11.98 20.93
CA ALA A 204 -4.77 -11.41 22.12
C ALA A 204 -4.87 -12.42 23.29
N GLU A 205 -5.25 -13.67 23.01
CA GLU A 205 -5.27 -14.74 24.04
C GLU A 205 -3.87 -15.07 24.56
N LYS A 206 -2.86 -15.11 23.69
CA LYS A 206 -1.46 -15.30 24.14
C LYS A 206 -1.00 -14.17 25.06
N ILE A 207 -1.25 -12.92 24.66
CA ILE A 207 -0.87 -11.75 25.46
C ILE A 207 -1.60 -11.76 26.82
N ARG A 208 -2.90 -12.11 26.86
CA ARG A 208 -3.64 -12.24 28.12
C ARG A 208 -3.10 -13.34 28.99
N ALA A 209 -2.87 -14.52 28.42
CA ALA A 209 -2.34 -15.66 29.18
C ALA A 209 -0.93 -15.36 29.74
N GLU A 210 -0.09 -14.67 29.02
CA GLU A 210 1.23 -14.24 29.47
C GLU A 210 1.12 -13.19 30.59
N ALA A 211 0.26 -12.20 30.45
CA ALA A 211 0.01 -11.21 31.49
C ALA A 211 -0.60 -11.81 32.75
N ASP A 212 -1.53 -12.77 32.64
CA ASP A 212 -2.10 -13.48 33.78
C ASP A 212 -1.06 -14.34 34.50
N LYS A 213 -0.21 -15.02 33.74
CA LYS A 213 0.95 -15.76 34.29
C LYS A 213 1.89 -14.83 35.06
N ASP A 214 2.29 -13.72 34.45
CA ASP A 214 3.20 -12.76 35.09
C ASP A 214 2.59 -12.15 36.35
N ARG A 215 1.29 -11.81 36.29
CA ARG A 215 0.54 -11.37 37.48
C ARG A 215 0.59 -12.39 38.59
N GLU A 216 0.35 -13.68 38.29
CA GLU A 216 0.35 -14.74 39.28
C GLU A 216 1.75 -14.95 39.92
N VAL A 217 2.79 -14.89 39.08
CA VAL A 217 4.19 -14.94 39.54
C VAL A 217 4.50 -13.76 40.46
N ILE A 218 4.15 -12.55 40.09
CA ILE A 218 4.37 -11.34 40.91
C ILE A 218 3.67 -11.45 42.26
N ILE A 219 2.39 -11.89 42.26
CA ILE A 219 1.60 -12.06 43.48
C ILE A 219 2.25 -13.16 44.39
N ALA A 220 2.64 -14.27 43.80
CA ALA A 220 3.28 -15.37 44.55
C ALA A 220 4.62 -14.95 45.16
N GLU A 221 5.44 -14.22 44.42
CA GLU A 221 6.70 -13.67 44.90
C GLU A 221 6.50 -12.64 46.02
N ALA A 222 5.55 -11.72 45.85
CA ALA A 222 5.21 -10.75 46.87
C ALA A 222 4.69 -11.42 48.17
N TYR A 223 3.86 -12.47 48.02
CA TYR A 223 3.38 -13.27 49.17
C TYR A 223 4.51 -13.99 49.86
N ARG A 224 5.40 -14.66 49.13
CA ARG A 224 6.62 -15.31 49.64
C ARG A 224 7.46 -14.30 50.43
N ASP A 225 7.73 -13.14 49.86
CA ASP A 225 8.58 -12.13 50.51
C ASP A 225 7.89 -11.54 51.75
N ALA A 226 6.58 -11.33 51.73
CA ALA A 226 5.82 -10.91 52.88
C ALA A 226 5.88 -11.96 54.03
N GLN A 227 5.70 -13.25 53.69
CA GLN A 227 5.81 -14.31 54.68
C GLN A 227 7.25 -14.43 55.26
N ARG A 228 8.28 -14.26 54.43
CA ARG A 228 9.67 -14.25 54.87
C ARG A 228 9.92 -13.10 55.85
N VAL A 229 9.54 -11.87 55.50
CA VAL A 229 9.68 -10.69 56.36
C VAL A 229 8.93 -10.85 57.66
N LYS A 230 7.69 -11.39 57.60
CA LYS A 230 6.89 -11.72 58.79
C LYS A 230 7.59 -12.77 59.68
N GLY A 231 8.06 -13.85 59.07
CA GLY A 231 8.78 -14.90 59.80
C GLY A 231 10.08 -14.41 60.45
N GLU A 232 10.83 -13.56 59.76
CA GLU A 232 12.03 -12.90 60.31
C GLU A 232 11.65 -11.98 61.48
N GLY A 233 10.55 -11.22 61.35
CA GLY A 233 10.03 -10.37 62.41
C GLY A 233 9.60 -11.16 63.63
N ASP A 234 8.84 -12.22 63.46
CA ASP A 234 8.38 -13.12 64.51
C ASP A 234 9.60 -13.82 65.22
N ALA A 235 10.60 -14.26 64.44
CA ALA A 235 11.80 -14.85 64.98
C ALA A 235 12.61 -13.84 65.82
N ARG A 236 12.76 -12.59 65.33
CA ARG A 236 13.44 -11.53 66.10
C ARG A 236 12.67 -11.20 67.38
N ALA A 237 11.34 -11.06 67.32
CA ALA A 237 10.52 -10.80 68.47
C ALA A 237 10.66 -11.91 69.49
N THR A 238 10.56 -13.16 69.03
CA THR A 238 10.72 -14.34 69.93
C THR A 238 12.12 -14.37 70.58
N ALA A 239 13.16 -14.08 69.83
CA ALA A 239 14.52 -14.01 70.36
C ALA A 239 14.71 -12.89 71.41
N VAL A 240 14.10 -11.72 71.19
CA VAL A 240 14.10 -10.61 72.13
C VAL A 240 13.33 -10.98 73.41
N TYR A 241 12.15 -11.56 73.25
CA TYR A 241 11.39 -12.05 74.42
C TYR A 241 12.13 -13.14 75.20
N ALA A 242 12.67 -14.15 74.51
CA ALA A 242 13.45 -15.20 75.14
C ALA A 242 14.62 -14.65 75.93
N ARG A 243 15.36 -13.68 75.41
CA ARG A 243 16.49 -13.04 76.09
C ARG A 243 16.01 -12.25 77.31
N ALA A 244 14.99 -11.42 77.15
CA ALA A 244 14.48 -10.59 78.22
C ALA A 244 13.92 -11.38 79.41
N PHE A 245 13.27 -12.51 79.10
CA PHE A 245 12.62 -13.33 80.11
C PHE A 245 13.51 -14.45 80.64
N SER A 246 14.70 -14.75 80.04
CA SER A 246 15.66 -15.71 80.58
C SER A 246 16.30 -15.23 81.86
N GLU A 247 16.32 -13.94 82.14
CA GLU A 247 16.81 -13.33 83.37
C GLU A 247 15.92 -13.72 84.57
N ASN A 248 14.59 -13.88 84.38
CA ASN A 248 13.68 -14.34 85.44
C ASN A 248 12.56 -15.21 84.84
N ALA A 249 12.81 -16.50 84.76
CA ALA A 249 11.94 -17.48 84.16
C ALA A 249 10.56 -17.61 84.90
N GLU A 250 10.61 -17.40 86.22
CA GLU A 250 9.40 -17.50 87.05
C GLU A 250 8.46 -16.30 86.82
N PHE A 251 9.04 -15.13 86.74
CA PHE A 251 8.24 -13.93 86.40
C PHE A 251 7.62 -14.02 84.96
N TYR A 252 8.41 -14.60 84.03
CA TYR A 252 7.85 -14.85 82.70
C TYR A 252 6.72 -15.84 82.67
N ALA A 253 6.84 -16.96 83.42
CA ALA A 253 5.77 -17.95 83.53
C ALA A 253 4.50 -17.32 84.12
N PHE A 254 4.69 -16.50 85.18
CA PHE A 254 3.59 -15.72 85.76
C PHE A 254 2.94 -14.75 84.75
N TYR A 255 3.74 -13.93 84.11
CA TYR A 255 3.22 -12.94 83.12
C TYR A 255 2.49 -13.64 81.99
N ARG A 256 3.02 -14.71 81.45
CA ARG A 256 2.45 -15.49 80.37
C ARG A 256 1.14 -16.17 80.77
N SER A 257 1.07 -16.64 82.00
CA SER A 257 -0.20 -17.22 82.49
C SER A 257 -1.29 -16.17 82.63
N LEU A 258 -0.99 -14.94 83.05
CA LEU A 258 -1.93 -13.85 83.12
C LEU A 258 -2.43 -13.44 81.68
N ASP A 259 -1.51 -13.41 80.72
CA ASP A 259 -1.90 -13.09 79.33
C ASP A 259 -2.74 -14.20 78.73
N ALA A 260 -2.44 -15.47 79.00
CA ALA A 260 -3.27 -16.61 78.62
C ALA A 260 -4.68 -16.56 79.26
N TYR A 261 -4.75 -16.19 80.57
CA TYR A 261 -6.04 -16.01 81.24
C TYR A 261 -6.84 -14.89 80.58
N ARG A 262 -6.20 -13.75 80.29
CA ARG A 262 -6.85 -12.62 79.62
C ARG A 262 -7.37 -13.00 78.24
N ALA A 263 -6.67 -13.81 77.50
CA ALA A 263 -7.07 -14.29 76.17
C ALA A 263 -8.24 -15.30 76.26
N SER A 264 -8.12 -16.26 77.24
CA SER A 264 -9.14 -17.31 77.42
C SER A 264 -10.47 -16.79 77.99
N PHE A 265 -10.46 -15.72 78.79
CA PHE A 265 -11.66 -15.14 79.41
C PHE A 265 -12.16 -13.89 78.69
N ARG A 266 -11.87 -13.74 77.40
CA ARG A 266 -12.19 -12.54 76.64
C ARG A 266 -13.67 -12.44 76.28
N ASN A 267 -14.34 -13.60 76.04
CA ASN A 267 -15.76 -13.64 75.69
C ASN A 267 -16.64 -14.05 76.86
N ARG A 268 -17.66 -13.30 77.15
CA ARG A 268 -18.58 -13.57 78.25
C ARG A 268 -19.61 -14.70 77.98
N SER A 269 -19.63 -15.17 76.71
CA SER A 269 -20.60 -16.19 76.25
C SER A 269 -20.03 -17.61 76.27
N ASP A 270 -18.74 -17.77 76.59
CA ASP A 270 -18.09 -19.08 76.52
C ASP A 270 -18.28 -19.83 77.87
N LEU A 271 -18.78 -21.05 77.80
CA LEU A 271 -18.87 -21.96 78.92
C LEU A 271 -17.58 -22.75 79.02
N LEU A 272 -16.75 -22.46 80.00
CA LEU A 272 -15.51 -23.18 80.23
C LEU A 272 -15.73 -24.22 81.35
N VAL A 273 -15.52 -25.49 81.02
CA VAL A 273 -15.43 -26.56 81.98
C VAL A 273 -13.97 -26.75 82.38
N LEU A 274 -13.63 -26.39 83.59
CA LEU A 274 -12.24 -26.31 84.01
C LEU A 274 -11.97 -27.25 85.19
N ASP A 275 -10.86 -27.97 85.17
CA ASP A 275 -10.30 -28.67 86.35
C ASP A 275 -9.48 -27.69 87.18
N PRO A 276 -9.90 -27.34 88.39
CA PRO A 276 -9.16 -26.42 89.23
C PRO A 276 -7.75 -26.91 89.65
N SER A 277 -7.45 -28.17 89.45
CA SER A 277 -6.16 -28.74 89.79
C SER A 277 -5.12 -28.64 88.68
N SER A 278 -5.55 -28.21 87.47
CA SER A 278 -4.67 -28.11 86.30
C SER A 278 -3.56 -27.05 86.49
N GLU A 279 -2.40 -27.32 85.95
CA GLU A 279 -1.24 -26.46 86.02
C GLU A 279 -1.49 -25.06 85.43
N PHE A 280 -2.51 -24.92 84.50
CA PHE A 280 -2.93 -23.68 83.92
C PHE A 280 -3.40 -22.65 85.00
N PHE A 281 -4.06 -23.09 86.08
CA PHE A 281 -4.58 -22.22 87.16
C PHE A 281 -3.60 -22.03 88.32
N ARG A 282 -2.36 -22.52 88.18
CA ARG A 282 -1.34 -22.49 89.27
C ARG A 282 -1.14 -21.07 89.81
N TYR A 283 -0.99 -20.05 88.98
CA TYR A 283 -0.81 -18.66 89.40
C TYR A 283 -2.10 -17.94 89.76
N LEU A 284 -3.25 -18.44 89.34
CA LEU A 284 -4.55 -17.91 89.75
C LEU A 284 -4.84 -18.27 91.20
N LYS A 285 -4.42 -19.46 91.63
CA LYS A 285 -4.55 -19.95 93.05
C LYS A 285 -3.49 -19.39 93.99
N ASN A 286 -2.23 -19.27 93.51
CA ASN A 286 -1.12 -18.81 94.33
C ASN A 286 -0.34 -17.72 93.55
N PRO A 287 -0.67 -16.45 93.69
CA PRO A 287 0.03 -15.37 92.96
C PRO A 287 1.50 -15.19 93.34
N GLY A 288 1.94 -15.74 94.46
CA GLY A 288 3.32 -15.64 94.93
C GLY A 288 4.27 -16.81 94.52
N GLY A 289 3.79 -17.68 93.61
CA GLY A 289 4.56 -18.83 93.14
C GLY A 289 4.83 -19.91 94.20
N PRO A 290 5.38 -21.03 93.83
CA PRO A 290 5.73 -22.09 94.84
C PRO A 290 6.83 -21.55 95.74
N ARG A 291 6.58 -21.51 97.03
CA ARG A 291 7.64 -21.35 98.00
C ARG A 291 8.58 -22.53 97.86
N THR A 292 9.75 -22.32 97.26
CA THR A 292 10.83 -23.32 97.36
C THR A 292 11.09 -23.54 98.81
N ALA A 293 10.74 -24.72 99.27
CA ALA A 293 11.15 -25.15 100.61
C ALA A 293 12.73 -25.13 100.67
N PRO A 294 13.34 -24.62 101.72
CA PRO A 294 14.79 -24.64 101.84
C PRO A 294 15.26 -26.09 101.83
N ALA A 295 16.19 -26.41 100.92
CA ALA A 295 16.86 -27.70 100.91
C ALA A 295 17.50 -27.90 102.26
N GLY A 296 16.88 -28.76 103.12
CA GLY A 296 17.45 -29.26 104.36
C GLY A 296 18.70 -30.05 104.05
N LYS A 297 19.73 -29.80 104.83
CA LYS A 297 21.10 -30.41 104.87
C LYS A 297 21.16 -31.89 104.57
#